data_aa736e2c70ba026fc4745206e2651efc
#
_entry.id   aa736e2c70ba026fc4745206e2651efc
#
_cell.length_a   1.000
_cell.length_b   1.000
_cell.length_c   1.000
_cell.angle_alpha   90.00
_cell.angle_beta   90.00
_cell.angle_gamma   90.00
#
_symmetry.space_group_name_H-M   'P 1'
#
loop_
_entity.id
_entity.type
_entity.pdbx_description
1 polymer ?
#
loop_
_entity_poly.entity_id
_entity_poly.type
_entity_poly.pdbx_seq_one_letter_code
_entity_poly.pdbx_strand_id
1 'polypeptide(L)'
;MRADIAPGATFPDYELTDHTKTRRRLSELQGIDPMILVLSRGSFCPKDHQQHLELAANYSKIAVSYTQIVTISTDNIIETNEFRSSIGAQWTFLSDAGRKIQKDLQIQEYTDPHHDPMIPHTFVLKPGLVIYSVYNGYWFWGRPSFEDLRRDLREVTREIRPDWDPGDPALRAEWDAGNHSRHYPYRNGH
;
A
#
# COMPACT_ATOMS: atom_id res chain seq x y z
N MET A 1 -13.34 -11.83 -5.63
CA MET A 1 -12.69 -11.62 -4.32
C MET A 1 -13.64 -12.06 -3.23
N ARG A 2 -13.15 -12.65 -2.15
CA ARG A 2 -13.95 -13.03 -0.98
C ARG A 2 -14.79 -11.84 -0.49
N ALA A 3 -16.03 -12.11 -0.06
CA ALA A 3 -16.97 -11.06 0.33
C ALA A 3 -16.59 -10.30 1.62
N ASP A 4 -15.76 -10.92 2.47
CA ASP A 4 -15.26 -10.31 3.70
C ASP A 4 -14.09 -9.32 3.48
N ILE A 5 -13.56 -9.23 2.27
CA ILE A 5 -12.51 -8.26 1.89
C ILE A 5 -13.20 -7.00 1.35
N ALA A 6 -13.63 -6.17 2.26
CA ALA A 6 -14.42 -4.97 1.98
C ALA A 6 -14.01 -3.80 2.88
N PRO A 7 -14.32 -2.54 2.53
CA PRO A 7 -14.06 -1.40 3.39
C PRO A 7 -14.57 -1.59 4.82
N GLY A 8 -13.73 -1.28 5.80
CA GLY A 8 -13.97 -1.49 7.22
C GLY A 8 -13.49 -2.84 7.78
N ALA A 9 -13.25 -3.83 6.93
CA ALA A 9 -12.68 -5.11 7.35
C ALA A 9 -11.15 -5.04 7.49
N THR A 10 -10.55 -6.00 8.18
CA THR A 10 -9.10 -6.15 8.27
C THR A 10 -8.59 -7.03 7.12
N PHE A 11 -7.65 -6.53 6.34
CA PHE A 11 -6.96 -7.31 5.32
C PHE A 11 -6.08 -8.38 5.98
N PRO A 12 -6.03 -9.61 5.45
CA PRO A 12 -5.23 -10.67 6.05
C PRO A 12 -3.73 -10.33 6.13
N ASP A 13 -3.11 -10.61 7.27
CA ASP A 13 -1.69 -10.33 7.50
C ASP A 13 -0.81 -11.42 6.89
N TYR A 14 -0.61 -11.35 5.59
CA TYR A 14 0.23 -12.30 4.87
C TYR A 14 1.71 -12.09 5.15
N GLU A 15 2.44 -13.22 5.17
CA GLU A 15 3.89 -13.25 5.21
C GLU A 15 4.42 -13.84 3.90
N LEU A 16 5.24 -13.07 3.19
CA LEU A 16 5.83 -13.40 1.90
C LEU A 16 7.33 -13.09 1.87
N THR A 17 7.99 -13.59 0.85
CA THR A 17 9.40 -13.25 0.58
C THR A 17 9.46 -11.99 -0.29
N ASP A 18 10.27 -11.03 0.12
CA ASP A 18 10.47 -9.79 -0.62
C ASP A 18 11.56 -9.91 -1.71
N HIS A 19 11.73 -8.85 -2.48
CA HIS A 19 12.73 -8.73 -3.55
C HIS A 19 14.18 -8.89 -3.06
N THR A 20 14.44 -8.81 -1.75
CA THR A 20 15.76 -9.04 -1.13
C THR A 20 15.93 -10.46 -0.59
N LYS A 21 14.95 -11.33 -0.81
CA LYS A 21 14.85 -12.71 -0.27
C LYS A 21 14.58 -12.78 1.24
N THR A 22 14.13 -11.69 1.84
CA THR A 22 13.76 -11.63 3.27
C THR A 22 12.26 -11.89 3.42
N ARG A 23 11.88 -12.67 4.43
CA ARG A 23 10.46 -12.88 4.77
C ARG A 23 9.93 -11.65 5.50
N ARG A 24 8.79 -11.16 5.06
CA ARG A 24 8.16 -9.94 5.56
C ARG A 24 6.67 -10.13 5.78
N ARG A 25 6.15 -9.61 6.88
CA ARG A 25 4.71 -9.49 7.13
C ARG A 25 4.19 -8.14 6.66
N LEU A 26 2.93 -8.12 6.19
CA LEU A 26 2.30 -6.86 5.79
C LEU A 26 2.18 -5.88 6.96
N SER A 27 1.83 -6.37 8.16
CA SER A 27 1.74 -5.56 9.38
C SER A 27 3.07 -4.93 9.78
N GLU A 28 4.19 -5.64 9.61
CA GLU A 28 5.53 -5.11 9.86
C GLU A 28 5.91 -4.02 8.84
N LEU A 29 5.55 -4.23 7.56
CA LEU A 29 5.82 -3.26 6.50
C LEU A 29 4.95 -2.00 6.64
N GLN A 30 3.75 -2.13 7.19
CA GLN A 30 2.84 -1.01 7.44
C GLN A 30 3.27 -0.21 8.67
N GLY A 31 3.59 -0.87 9.77
CA GLY A 31 3.80 -0.22 11.05
C GLY A 31 2.55 0.52 11.53
N ILE A 32 2.70 1.80 11.87
CA ILE A 32 1.61 2.66 12.35
C ILE A 32 1.07 3.60 11.27
N ASP A 33 1.51 3.45 10.04
CA ASP A 33 1.23 4.37 8.94
C ASP A 33 0.11 3.85 8.02
N PRO A 34 -0.54 4.71 7.23
CA PRO A 34 -1.35 4.27 6.10
C PRO A 34 -0.52 3.48 5.09
N MET A 35 -1.18 2.58 4.35
CA MET A 35 -0.51 1.79 3.31
C MET A 35 -1.31 1.79 2.01
N ILE A 36 -0.61 1.96 0.88
CA ILE A 36 -1.08 1.58 -0.44
C ILE A 36 -0.59 0.16 -0.70
N LEU A 37 -1.51 -0.80 -0.77
CA LEU A 37 -1.21 -2.19 -1.12
C LEU A 37 -1.66 -2.46 -2.55
N VAL A 38 -0.72 -2.78 -3.43
CA VAL A 38 -0.98 -3.11 -4.84
C VAL A 38 -0.86 -4.61 -5.03
N LEU A 39 -1.95 -5.25 -5.43
CA LEU A 39 -1.95 -6.62 -5.94
C LEU A 39 -1.84 -6.55 -7.46
N SER A 40 -0.70 -6.96 -8.00
CA SER A 40 -0.32 -6.81 -9.40
C SER A 40 -0.38 -8.14 -10.13
N ARG A 41 -0.74 -8.11 -11.41
CA ARG A 41 -0.67 -9.27 -12.29
C ARG A 41 0.77 -9.76 -12.49
N GLY A 42 1.73 -8.85 -12.44
CA GLY A 42 3.14 -9.14 -12.64
C GLY A 42 3.80 -8.22 -13.68
N SER A 43 5.10 -8.44 -13.86
CA SER A 43 5.99 -7.63 -14.72
C SER A 43 5.57 -7.56 -16.19
N PHE A 44 4.88 -8.59 -16.69
CA PHE A 44 4.40 -8.68 -18.07
C PHE A 44 3.22 -7.76 -18.38
N CYS A 45 2.52 -7.23 -17.36
CA CYS A 45 1.29 -6.46 -17.56
C CYS A 45 1.57 -4.97 -17.80
N PRO A 46 1.29 -4.41 -19.00
CA PRO A 46 1.60 -3.02 -19.31
C PRO A 46 0.79 -2.01 -18.47
N LYS A 47 -0.41 -2.39 -18.01
CA LYS A 47 -1.23 -1.52 -17.15
C LYS A 47 -0.68 -1.44 -15.73
N ASP A 48 -0.19 -2.55 -15.20
CA ASP A 48 0.47 -2.56 -13.90
C ASP A 48 1.80 -1.82 -13.97
N HIS A 49 2.53 -1.97 -15.07
CA HIS A 49 3.74 -1.19 -15.33
C HIS A 49 3.45 0.32 -15.29
N GLN A 50 2.41 0.77 -15.99
CA GLN A 50 2.00 2.18 -16.01
C GLN A 50 1.61 2.69 -14.61
N GLN A 51 0.83 1.91 -13.84
CA GLN A 51 0.46 2.28 -12.47
C GLN A 51 1.69 2.43 -11.58
N HIS A 52 2.64 1.50 -11.67
CA HIS A 52 3.86 1.56 -10.88
C HIS A 52 4.76 2.73 -11.27
N LEU A 53 4.84 3.09 -12.56
CA LEU A 53 5.54 4.31 -13.00
C LEU A 53 4.90 5.57 -12.42
N GLU A 54 3.58 5.65 -12.37
CA GLU A 54 2.88 6.79 -11.74
C GLU A 54 3.14 6.86 -10.23
N LEU A 55 3.14 5.73 -9.54
CA LEU A 55 3.52 5.66 -8.12
C LEU A 55 4.98 6.08 -7.90
N ALA A 56 5.90 5.62 -8.75
CA ALA A 56 7.32 5.99 -8.66
C ALA A 56 7.53 7.50 -8.89
N ALA A 57 6.87 8.09 -9.88
CA ALA A 57 6.92 9.52 -10.16
C ALA A 57 6.38 10.39 -9.01
N ASN A 58 5.48 9.84 -8.19
CA ASN A 58 4.88 10.55 -7.05
C ASN A 58 5.39 10.05 -5.69
N TYR A 59 6.38 9.16 -5.67
CA TYR A 59 6.87 8.51 -4.44
C TYR A 59 7.26 9.50 -3.35
N SER A 60 7.98 10.57 -3.69
CA SER A 60 8.38 11.60 -2.71
C SER A 60 7.18 12.25 -2.02
N LYS A 61 6.07 12.47 -2.74
CA LYS A 61 4.84 13.04 -2.17
C LYS A 61 4.13 12.06 -1.24
N ILE A 62 4.23 10.76 -1.54
CA ILE A 62 3.66 9.68 -0.72
C ILE A 62 4.50 9.50 0.54
N ALA A 63 5.82 9.46 0.41
CA ALA A 63 6.76 9.26 1.50
C ALA A 63 6.67 10.37 2.57
N VAL A 64 6.57 11.65 2.16
CA VAL A 64 6.45 12.77 3.12
C VAL A 64 5.11 12.79 3.85
N SER A 65 4.13 12.02 3.42
CA SER A 65 2.85 11.81 4.12
C SER A 65 2.87 10.57 5.03
N TYR A 66 4.04 10.00 5.29
CA TYR A 66 4.22 8.78 6.10
C TYR A 66 3.43 7.57 5.60
N THR A 67 3.14 7.51 4.30
CA THR A 67 2.40 6.40 3.71
C THR A 67 3.35 5.35 3.18
N GLN A 68 3.13 4.10 3.54
CA GLN A 68 3.86 2.96 3.01
C GLN A 68 3.28 2.52 1.67
N ILE A 69 4.12 1.98 0.79
CA ILE A 69 3.68 1.29 -0.42
C ILE A 69 4.21 -0.14 -0.37
N VAL A 70 3.36 -1.10 -0.69
CA VAL A 70 3.74 -2.50 -0.87
C VAL A 70 3.11 -3.03 -2.13
N THR A 71 3.89 -3.73 -2.95
CA THR A 71 3.39 -4.46 -4.13
C THR A 71 3.51 -5.95 -3.91
N ILE A 72 2.47 -6.70 -4.24
CA ILE A 72 2.48 -8.16 -4.30
C ILE A 72 2.19 -8.58 -5.74
N SER A 73 3.02 -9.43 -6.32
CA SER A 73 2.77 -10.00 -7.65
C SER A 73 2.95 -11.52 -7.65
N THR A 74 2.46 -12.17 -8.71
CA THR A 74 2.66 -13.61 -8.94
C THR A 74 4.02 -13.94 -9.55
N ASP A 75 4.85 -12.94 -9.81
CA ASP A 75 6.23 -13.08 -10.29
C ASP A 75 7.10 -13.82 -9.27
N ASN A 76 8.11 -14.54 -9.73
CA ASN A 76 9.16 -15.06 -8.85
C ASN A 76 10.06 -13.92 -8.32
N ILE A 77 10.93 -14.22 -7.36
CA ILE A 77 11.76 -13.19 -6.69
C ILE A 77 12.68 -12.46 -7.67
N ILE A 78 13.20 -13.14 -8.70
CA ILE A 78 14.10 -12.54 -9.69
C ILE A 78 13.30 -11.53 -10.53
N GLU A 79 12.20 -11.97 -11.13
CA GLU A 79 11.30 -11.13 -11.92
C GLU A 79 10.75 -9.95 -11.10
N THR A 80 10.38 -10.19 -9.84
CA THR A 80 9.92 -9.16 -8.91
C THR A 80 11.00 -8.08 -8.71
N ASN A 81 12.26 -8.46 -8.53
CA ASN A 81 13.36 -7.52 -8.36
C ASN A 81 13.71 -6.78 -9.66
N GLU A 82 13.68 -7.48 -10.80
CA GLU A 82 13.89 -6.88 -12.12
C GLU A 82 12.80 -5.83 -12.42
N PHE A 83 11.55 -6.18 -12.20
CA PHE A 83 10.43 -5.26 -12.39
C PHE A 83 10.56 -4.02 -11.49
N ARG A 84 10.77 -4.22 -10.19
CA ARG A 84 11.01 -3.14 -9.23
C ARG A 84 12.12 -2.20 -9.68
N SER A 85 13.24 -2.76 -10.14
CA SER A 85 14.41 -2.00 -10.57
C SER A 85 14.15 -1.23 -11.87
N SER A 86 13.44 -1.84 -12.82
CA SER A 86 13.15 -1.25 -14.14
C SER A 86 12.29 0.02 -14.05
N ILE A 87 11.43 0.11 -13.04
CA ILE A 87 10.55 1.27 -12.81
C ILE A 87 11.12 2.25 -11.77
N GLY A 88 12.30 1.97 -11.20
CA GLY A 88 12.91 2.81 -10.18
C GLY A 88 12.13 2.85 -8.85
N ALA A 89 11.36 1.81 -8.52
CA ALA A 89 10.56 1.76 -7.30
C ALA A 89 11.45 1.70 -6.05
N GLN A 90 11.08 2.49 -5.04
CA GLN A 90 11.82 2.58 -3.76
C GLN A 90 11.11 1.86 -2.60
N TRP A 91 10.01 1.17 -2.86
CA TRP A 91 9.24 0.43 -1.86
C TRP A 91 9.40 -1.08 -1.99
N THR A 92 8.78 -1.81 -1.06
CA THR A 92 8.89 -3.27 -0.99
C THR A 92 7.99 -3.97 -2.00
N PHE A 93 8.57 -4.92 -2.71
CA PHE A 93 7.87 -5.86 -3.58
C PHE A 93 7.94 -7.26 -2.98
N LEU A 94 6.80 -7.94 -2.93
CA LEU A 94 6.61 -9.28 -2.38
C LEU A 94 6.21 -10.25 -3.48
N SER A 95 6.74 -11.47 -3.43
CA SER A 95 6.46 -12.52 -4.40
C SER A 95 5.40 -13.49 -3.87
N ASP A 96 4.28 -13.61 -4.57
CA ASP A 96 3.28 -14.68 -4.42
C ASP A 96 3.42 -15.73 -5.54
N ALA A 97 4.65 -16.10 -5.90
CA ALA A 97 4.92 -17.14 -6.91
C ALA A 97 4.21 -18.47 -6.62
N GLY A 98 3.91 -18.75 -5.36
CA GLY A 98 3.13 -19.91 -4.92
C GLY A 98 1.61 -19.76 -5.07
N ARG A 99 1.10 -18.61 -5.54
CA ARG A 99 -0.33 -18.34 -5.71
C ARG A 99 -1.15 -18.51 -4.42
N LYS A 100 -0.55 -18.30 -3.27
CA LYS A 100 -1.21 -18.44 -1.97
C LYS A 100 -2.28 -17.36 -1.78
N ILE A 101 -1.89 -16.10 -1.97
CA ILE A 101 -2.78 -14.94 -1.81
C ILE A 101 -3.87 -14.93 -2.88
N GLN A 102 -3.49 -15.15 -4.13
CA GLN A 102 -4.40 -15.24 -5.26
C GLN A 102 -5.57 -16.21 -4.98
N LYS A 103 -5.24 -17.41 -4.46
CA LYS A 103 -6.23 -18.46 -4.16
C LYS A 103 -7.03 -18.14 -2.90
N ASP A 104 -6.37 -17.69 -1.84
CA ASP A 104 -7.02 -17.36 -0.57
C ASP A 104 -8.02 -16.21 -0.73
N LEU A 105 -7.66 -15.16 -1.46
CA LEU A 105 -8.54 -14.03 -1.73
C LEU A 105 -9.59 -14.30 -2.83
N GLN A 106 -9.53 -15.46 -3.50
CA GLN A 106 -10.40 -15.83 -4.64
C GLN A 106 -10.35 -14.77 -5.76
N ILE A 107 -9.13 -14.38 -6.12
CA ILE A 107 -8.87 -13.39 -7.18
C ILE A 107 -8.04 -13.96 -8.33
N GLN A 108 -8.11 -15.25 -8.56
CA GLN A 108 -7.47 -15.89 -9.70
C GLN A 108 -8.10 -15.40 -11.01
N GLU A 109 -7.26 -15.04 -11.98
CA GLU A 109 -7.70 -14.67 -13.32
C GLU A 109 -7.72 -15.89 -14.23
N TYR A 110 -8.85 -16.17 -14.87
CA TYR A 110 -9.04 -17.36 -15.71
C TYR A 110 -8.83 -17.11 -17.21
N THR A 111 -8.49 -15.89 -17.60
CA THR A 111 -8.32 -15.50 -19.00
C THR A 111 -6.86 -15.61 -19.49
N ASP A 112 -5.92 -15.78 -18.60
CA ASP A 112 -4.48 -15.89 -18.90
C ASP A 112 -3.86 -17.12 -18.25
N PRO A 113 -4.03 -18.31 -18.84
CA PRO A 113 -3.48 -19.55 -18.29
C PRO A 113 -1.96 -19.64 -18.42
N HIS A 114 -1.33 -18.79 -19.23
CA HIS A 114 0.11 -18.77 -19.43
C HIS A 114 0.83 -18.19 -18.21
N HIS A 115 0.36 -17.07 -17.69
CA HIS A 115 0.97 -16.40 -16.54
C HIS A 115 0.31 -16.76 -15.22
N ASP A 116 -0.92 -17.31 -15.24
CA ASP A 116 -1.72 -17.60 -14.04
C ASP A 116 -1.70 -16.43 -13.04
N PRO A 117 -2.11 -15.22 -13.46
CA PRO A 117 -2.00 -14.04 -12.63
C PRO A 117 -3.19 -13.89 -11.68
N MET A 118 -3.04 -13.03 -10.70
CA MET A 118 -4.19 -12.55 -9.92
C MET A 118 -4.92 -11.42 -10.62
N ILE A 119 -6.22 -11.30 -10.38
CA ILE A 119 -6.99 -10.10 -10.74
C ILE A 119 -6.41 -8.93 -9.94
N PRO A 120 -5.96 -7.86 -10.59
CA PRO A 120 -5.29 -6.77 -9.90
C PRO A 120 -6.25 -5.97 -9.02
N HIS A 121 -5.77 -5.61 -7.86
CA HIS A 121 -6.47 -4.74 -6.92
C HIS A 121 -5.50 -3.72 -6.31
N THR A 122 -6.01 -2.55 -5.97
CA THR A 122 -5.27 -1.60 -5.15
C THR A 122 -6.10 -1.27 -3.92
N PHE A 123 -5.48 -1.37 -2.75
CA PHE A 123 -6.10 -1.05 -1.47
C PHE A 123 -5.45 0.18 -0.87
N VAL A 124 -6.24 1.02 -0.22
CA VAL A 124 -5.75 1.97 0.78
C VAL A 124 -6.11 1.39 2.14
N LEU A 125 -5.10 1.19 2.98
CA LEU A 125 -5.23 0.58 4.31
C LEU A 125 -4.91 1.61 5.39
N LYS A 126 -5.75 1.68 6.41
CA LYS A 126 -5.47 2.34 7.68
C LYS A 126 -4.54 1.47 8.52
N PRO A 127 -3.84 2.01 9.55
CA PRO A 127 -3.08 1.22 10.51
C PRO A 127 -3.85 0.00 11.02
N GLY A 128 -3.13 -1.12 11.22
CA GLY A 128 -3.73 -2.40 11.57
C GLY A 128 -4.35 -3.14 10.37
N LEU A 129 -3.91 -2.83 9.15
CA LEU A 129 -4.38 -3.41 7.89
C LEU A 129 -5.89 -3.22 7.65
N VAL A 130 -6.52 -2.22 8.26
CA VAL A 130 -7.96 -1.96 8.08
C VAL A 130 -8.21 -1.35 6.71
N ILE A 131 -9.05 -1.98 5.91
CA ILE A 131 -9.36 -1.56 4.54
C ILE A 131 -10.17 -0.25 4.57
N TYR A 132 -9.63 0.80 3.98
CA TYR A 132 -10.35 2.04 3.73
C TYR A 132 -11.05 2.01 2.38
N SER A 133 -10.32 1.73 1.30
CA SER A 133 -10.87 1.63 -0.05
C SER A 133 -10.26 0.47 -0.84
N VAL A 134 -11.00 0.00 -1.85
CA VAL A 134 -10.63 -1.08 -2.76
C VAL A 134 -10.89 -0.64 -4.19
N TYR A 135 -9.87 -0.69 -5.02
CA TYR A 135 -9.95 -0.48 -6.46
C TYR A 135 -9.74 -1.80 -7.17
N ASN A 136 -10.79 -2.26 -7.86
CA ASN A 136 -10.74 -3.50 -8.64
C ASN A 136 -10.26 -3.22 -10.05
N GLY A 137 -9.20 -3.89 -10.49
CA GLY A 137 -8.54 -3.67 -11.76
C GLY A 137 -9.07 -4.46 -12.95
N TYR A 138 -10.31 -4.97 -12.94
CA TYR A 138 -10.89 -5.76 -14.01
C TYR A 138 -10.81 -5.07 -15.38
N TRP A 139 -11.14 -3.79 -15.42
CA TRP A 139 -11.27 -3.02 -16.66
C TRP A 139 -10.03 -2.15 -16.92
N PHE A 140 -9.99 -1.58 -18.14
CA PHE A 140 -8.93 -0.66 -18.54
C PHE A 140 -8.69 0.49 -17.56
N TRP A 141 -9.75 0.96 -16.89
CA TRP A 141 -9.74 2.05 -15.92
C TRP A 141 -9.72 1.60 -14.47
N GLY A 142 -9.49 0.31 -14.22
CA GLY A 142 -9.58 -0.27 -12.87
C GLY A 142 -8.41 0.05 -11.95
N ARG A 143 -7.29 0.62 -12.46
CA ARG A 143 -6.21 1.12 -11.60
C ARG A 143 -6.56 2.53 -11.16
N PRO A 144 -6.47 2.84 -9.84
CA PRO A 144 -6.67 4.21 -9.38
C PRO A 144 -5.58 5.13 -9.90
N SER A 145 -5.94 6.37 -10.22
CA SER A 145 -4.96 7.42 -10.43
C SER A 145 -4.28 7.81 -9.13
N PHE A 146 -3.13 8.50 -9.20
CA PHE A 146 -2.51 9.06 -8.01
C PHE A 146 -3.44 10.01 -7.25
N GLU A 147 -4.27 10.79 -7.93
CA GLU A 147 -5.23 11.69 -7.28
C GLU A 147 -6.35 10.95 -6.55
N ASP A 148 -6.79 9.79 -7.02
CA ASP A 148 -7.73 8.94 -6.28
C ASP A 148 -7.10 8.47 -4.97
N LEU A 149 -5.88 7.94 -5.03
CA LEU A 149 -5.14 7.50 -3.85
C LEU A 149 -4.86 8.67 -2.88
N ARG A 150 -4.47 9.83 -3.40
CA ARG A 150 -4.21 11.02 -2.61
C ARG A 150 -5.44 11.52 -1.88
N ARG A 151 -6.62 11.47 -2.52
CA ARG A 151 -7.90 11.80 -1.89
C ARG A 151 -8.17 10.87 -0.70
N ASP A 152 -8.06 9.56 -0.92
CA ASP A 152 -8.30 8.56 0.10
C ASP A 152 -7.31 8.69 1.27
N LEU A 153 -6.03 8.89 0.97
CA LEU A 153 -4.99 9.07 2.00
C LEU A 153 -5.21 10.33 2.86
N ARG A 154 -5.76 11.39 2.28
CA ARG A 154 -6.12 12.60 3.05
C ARG A 154 -7.22 12.30 4.07
N GLU A 155 -8.25 11.55 3.66
CA GLU A 155 -9.32 11.17 4.58
C GLU A 155 -8.82 10.19 5.65
N VAL A 156 -8.02 9.20 5.25
CA VAL A 156 -7.37 8.28 6.21
C VAL A 156 -6.55 9.05 7.24
N THR A 157 -5.73 10.01 6.80
CA THR A 157 -4.91 10.82 7.71
C THR A 157 -5.77 11.62 8.70
N ARG A 158 -6.88 12.19 8.25
CA ARG A 158 -7.84 12.88 9.15
C ARG A 158 -8.44 11.95 10.19
N GLU A 159 -8.76 10.71 9.81
CA GLU A 159 -9.32 9.72 10.73
C GLU A 159 -8.32 9.26 11.79
N ILE A 160 -7.07 9.00 11.39
CA ILE A 160 -6.04 8.46 12.31
C ILE A 160 -5.34 9.55 13.13
N ARG A 161 -5.44 10.80 12.71
CA ARG A 161 -4.83 11.96 13.37
C ARG A 161 -5.84 13.11 13.54
N PRO A 162 -7.00 12.86 14.21
CA PRO A 162 -8.04 13.85 14.39
C PRO A 162 -7.61 15.02 15.29
N ASP A 163 -6.55 14.82 16.08
CA ASP A 163 -5.93 15.79 16.99
C ASP A 163 -4.89 16.68 16.30
N TRP A 164 -4.60 16.46 15.03
CA TRP A 164 -3.59 17.21 14.30
C TRP A 164 -4.20 18.43 13.58
N ASP A 165 -4.35 19.51 14.31
CA ASP A 165 -4.62 20.84 13.74
C ASP A 165 -3.53 21.81 14.21
N PRO A 166 -2.57 22.19 13.33
CA PRO A 166 -1.49 23.10 13.70
C PRO A 166 -1.99 24.51 14.07
N GLY A 167 -3.25 24.83 13.78
CA GLY A 167 -3.90 26.07 14.14
C GLY A 167 -4.68 26.02 15.46
N ASP A 168 -4.76 24.86 16.11
CA ASP A 168 -5.54 24.68 17.34
C ASP A 168 -5.03 25.59 18.48
N PRO A 169 -5.89 26.48 19.04
CA PRO A 169 -5.52 27.32 20.16
C PRO A 169 -5.03 26.56 21.39
N ALA A 170 -5.50 25.32 21.62
CA ALA A 170 -5.03 24.48 22.71
C ALA A 170 -3.57 24.05 22.51
N LEU A 171 -3.15 23.72 21.28
CA LEU A 171 -1.75 23.44 20.97
C LEU A 171 -0.85 24.66 21.20
N ARG A 172 -1.34 25.86 20.84
CA ARG A 172 -0.61 27.10 21.11
C ARG A 172 -0.42 27.32 22.62
N ALA A 173 -1.46 27.12 23.40
CA ALA A 173 -1.39 27.27 24.86
C ALA A 173 -0.40 26.26 25.49
N GLU A 174 -0.37 25.03 25.02
CA GLU A 174 0.60 24.02 25.43
C GLU A 174 2.04 24.42 25.07
N TRP A 175 2.23 24.95 23.86
CA TRP A 175 3.54 25.45 23.40
C TRP A 175 4.02 26.60 24.32
N ASP A 176 3.16 27.57 24.58
CA ASP A 176 3.47 28.73 25.43
C ASP A 176 3.77 28.29 26.88
N ALA A 177 3.15 27.21 27.34
CA ALA A 177 3.41 26.59 28.65
C ALA A 177 4.69 25.72 28.67
N GLY A 178 5.41 25.59 27.56
CA GLY A 178 6.63 24.76 27.46
C GLY A 178 6.37 23.26 27.33
N ASN A 179 5.14 22.82 27.10
CA ASN A 179 4.80 21.42 26.85
C ASN A 179 4.91 21.10 25.36
N HIS A 180 6.06 20.66 24.93
CA HIS A 180 6.34 20.38 23.51
C HIS A 180 6.13 18.92 23.12
N SER A 181 5.70 18.04 24.01
CA SER A 181 5.60 16.59 23.76
C SER A 181 4.61 16.22 22.65
N ARG A 182 3.61 17.03 22.41
CA ARG A 182 2.61 16.85 21.35
C ARG A 182 3.00 17.43 19.99
N HIS A 183 4.08 18.23 19.94
CA HIS A 183 4.43 19.00 18.74
C HIS A 183 5.42 18.27 17.82
N TYR A 184 5.97 17.14 18.28
CA TYR A 184 6.90 16.34 17.49
C TYR A 184 6.20 15.12 16.91
N PRO A 185 6.17 14.96 15.57
CA PRO A 185 5.60 13.78 14.93
C PRO A 185 6.44 12.52 15.16
N TYR A 186 7.68 12.69 15.61
CA TYR A 186 8.62 11.59 15.86
C TYR A 186 8.61 11.24 17.34
N ARG A 187 8.22 10.01 17.66
CA ARG A 187 8.51 9.45 18.98
C ARG A 187 10.04 9.32 19.11
N ASN A 188 10.59 9.81 20.22
CA ASN A 188 12.01 9.71 20.54
C ASN A 188 12.48 8.27 20.32
N GLY A 189 13.38 8.04 19.37
CA GLY A 189 13.95 6.71 19.11
C GLY A 189 14.28 6.38 17.65
N HIS A 190 14.62 7.36 16.81
CA HIS A 190 15.34 7.12 15.55
C HIS A 190 16.45 8.16 15.39
#